data_643f87e050067e6f441d9e98eddf1822
#
_entry.id   643f87e050067e6f441d9e98eddf1822
#
_cell.length_a   1.000
_cell.length_b   1.000
_cell.length_c   1.000
_cell.angle_alpha   90.00
_cell.angle_beta   90.00
_cell.angle_gamma   90.00
#
_symmetry.space_group_name_H-M   'P 1'
#
loop_
_entity.id
_entity.type
_entity.pdbx_description
1 polymer ?
#
loop_
_entity_poly.entity_id
_entity_poly.type
_entity_poly.pdbx_seq_one_letter_code
_entity_poly.pdbx_strand_id
1 'polypeptide(L)'
;MLQGKALTFSYDDGEKQDIRLIQLFNKYGLKGTFNLNSGLMAKSDKMPSSKVALERIKEVYEGHEVAVHTLTHPCLPDIADDAEIIRQVEADRINLSNLVGYEVVGMAYPSGGINNDDRVAEIIKNNTGVEYSRTITTTRSFDIQENLYRFNPTSYHLDFEELMQLGKEFVELKTETPKIFYIWGHSYEMDFEADYWVKLEEFFKLISNKDDIFYGTNKEILL
;
A
#
# COMPACT_ATOMS: atom_id res chain seq x y z
N MET A 1 9.57 1.90 -18.35
CA MET A 1 10.09 0.69 -17.66
C MET A 1 11.08 1.13 -16.59
N LEU A 2 10.91 0.64 -15.37
CA LEU A 2 11.81 0.88 -14.25
C LEU A 2 13.25 0.50 -14.62
N GLN A 3 14.20 1.36 -14.28
CA GLN A 3 15.64 1.06 -14.41
C GLN A 3 16.29 1.17 -13.02
N GLY A 4 17.15 0.22 -12.69
CA GLY A 4 17.84 0.22 -11.40
C GLY A 4 16.95 -0.19 -10.21
N LYS A 5 17.09 0.49 -9.08
CA LYS A 5 16.42 0.18 -7.82
C LYS A 5 15.23 1.11 -7.58
N ALA A 6 14.10 0.56 -7.10
CA ALA A 6 12.98 1.35 -6.63
C ALA A 6 12.49 0.88 -5.26
N LEU A 7 11.97 1.80 -4.46
CA LEU A 7 11.44 1.54 -3.14
C LEU A 7 10.05 2.15 -3.01
N THR A 8 9.11 1.36 -2.49
CA THR A 8 7.74 1.78 -2.25
C THR A 8 7.18 1.24 -0.94
N PHE A 9 6.19 1.95 -0.42
CA PHE A 9 5.42 1.55 0.76
C PHE A 9 3.94 1.42 0.40
N SER A 10 3.25 0.49 1.07
CA SER A 10 1.82 0.26 0.91
C SER A 10 1.18 0.07 2.28
N TYR A 11 0.32 0.99 2.69
CA TYR A 11 -0.33 0.98 3.99
C TYR A 11 -1.84 0.85 3.85
N ASP A 12 -2.46 0.06 4.73
CA ASP A 12 -3.85 -0.33 4.63
C ASP A 12 -4.73 0.39 5.66
N ASP A 13 -6.04 0.40 5.39
CA ASP A 13 -7.13 0.75 6.28
C ASP A 13 -7.44 2.24 6.49
N GLY A 14 -6.57 3.17 6.14
CA GLY A 14 -6.84 4.61 6.28
C GLY A 14 -7.01 5.08 7.72
N GLU A 15 -6.17 4.61 8.63
CA GLU A 15 -6.19 4.99 10.04
C GLU A 15 -5.59 6.38 10.28
N LYS A 16 -5.95 7.03 11.38
CA LYS A 16 -5.43 8.37 11.71
C LYS A 16 -3.92 8.44 11.89
N GLN A 17 -3.29 7.30 12.21
CA GLN A 17 -1.83 7.18 12.28
C GLN A 17 -1.15 7.40 10.92
N ASP A 18 -1.87 7.28 9.80
CA ASP A 18 -1.37 7.63 8.46
C ASP A 18 -0.86 9.07 8.42
N ILE A 19 -1.49 9.99 9.16
CA ILE A 19 -1.09 11.40 9.22
C ILE A 19 0.35 11.53 9.75
N ARG A 20 0.70 10.82 10.82
CA ARG A 20 2.06 10.80 11.38
C ARG A 20 3.03 10.09 10.43
N LEU A 21 2.61 9.00 9.83
CA LEU A 21 3.42 8.25 8.86
C LEU A 21 3.77 9.10 7.64
N ILE A 22 2.79 9.83 7.09
CA ILE A 22 2.98 10.76 5.97
C ILE A 22 3.96 11.89 6.32
N GLN A 23 3.87 12.43 7.54
CA GLN A 23 4.85 13.43 8.00
C GLN A 23 6.29 12.87 7.99
N LEU A 24 6.47 11.61 8.38
CA LEU A 24 7.78 10.94 8.31
C LEU A 24 8.19 10.67 6.86
N PHE A 25 7.29 10.19 6.00
CA PHE A 25 7.59 10.04 4.57
C PHE A 25 8.05 11.34 3.95
N ASN A 26 7.32 12.42 4.16
CA ASN A 26 7.67 13.75 3.65
C ASN A 26 9.02 14.25 4.19
N LYS A 27 9.30 14.00 5.48
CA LYS A 27 10.59 14.34 6.10
C LYS A 27 11.78 13.67 5.44
N TYR A 28 11.61 12.43 5.00
CA TYR A 28 12.68 11.61 4.41
C TYR A 28 12.62 11.50 2.88
N GLY A 29 11.72 12.24 2.22
CA GLY A 29 11.56 12.19 0.77
C GLY A 29 11.06 10.85 0.24
N LEU A 30 10.30 10.12 1.06
CA LEU A 30 9.72 8.81 0.73
C LEU A 30 8.30 8.99 0.17
N LYS A 31 7.85 8.01 -0.61
CA LYS A 31 6.50 7.93 -1.16
C LYS A 31 5.80 6.68 -0.63
N GLY A 32 4.47 6.76 -0.51
CA GLY A 32 3.65 5.63 -0.11
C GLY A 32 2.32 5.59 -0.86
N THR A 33 1.73 4.40 -0.88
CA THR A 33 0.39 4.13 -1.36
C THR A 33 -0.47 3.75 -0.17
N PHE A 34 -1.64 4.37 -0.06
CA PHE A 34 -2.59 4.15 1.03
C PHE A 34 -3.86 3.51 0.49
N ASN A 35 -4.10 2.28 0.91
CA ASN A 35 -5.22 1.46 0.46
C ASN A 35 -6.41 1.68 1.40
N LEU A 36 -7.45 2.32 0.91
CA LEU A 36 -8.55 2.83 1.73
C LEU A 36 -9.85 2.06 1.48
N ASN A 37 -10.70 1.98 2.52
CA ASN A 37 -12.04 1.43 2.44
C ASN A 37 -13.06 2.57 2.50
N SER A 38 -13.52 3.11 1.38
CA SER A 38 -14.37 4.31 1.38
C SER A 38 -15.67 4.12 2.15
N GLY A 39 -16.20 2.89 2.22
CA GLY A 39 -17.40 2.56 2.97
C GLY A 39 -17.21 2.51 4.50
N LEU A 40 -15.97 2.45 5.00
CA LEU A 40 -15.64 2.38 6.42
C LEU A 40 -15.04 3.68 6.98
N MET A 41 -14.67 4.63 6.12
CA MET A 41 -14.10 5.90 6.53
C MET A 41 -15.13 6.75 7.31
N ALA A 42 -14.65 7.57 8.27
CA ALA A 42 -15.51 8.51 8.96
C ALA A 42 -16.11 9.51 7.97
N LYS A 43 -17.40 9.82 8.12
CA LYS A 43 -18.08 10.80 7.25
C LYS A 43 -17.58 12.23 7.49
N SER A 44 -17.11 12.53 8.69
CA SER A 44 -16.61 13.84 9.10
C SER A 44 -15.63 13.71 10.26
N ASP A 45 -14.67 14.62 10.37
CA ASP A 45 -13.72 14.73 11.49
C ASP A 45 -14.41 14.93 12.85
N LYS A 46 -15.68 15.37 12.84
CA LYS A 46 -16.49 15.54 14.07
C LYS A 46 -17.02 14.22 14.62
N MET A 47 -16.95 13.14 13.85
CA MET A 47 -17.41 11.81 14.27
C MET A 47 -16.28 11.06 14.98
N PRO A 48 -16.56 10.42 16.13
CA PRO A 48 -15.58 9.52 16.74
C PRO A 48 -15.23 8.37 15.78
N SER A 49 -13.97 8.27 15.39
CA SER A 49 -13.46 7.20 14.50
C SER A 49 -11.95 7.10 14.63
N SER A 50 -11.40 5.91 14.44
CA SER A 50 -9.97 5.72 14.24
C SER A 50 -9.52 6.09 12.82
N LYS A 51 -10.46 6.12 11.87
CA LYS A 51 -10.21 6.36 10.44
C LYS A 51 -10.10 7.85 10.12
N VAL A 52 -9.34 8.17 9.08
CA VAL A 52 -9.33 9.50 8.45
C VAL A 52 -10.73 9.81 7.90
N ALA A 53 -11.19 11.03 8.04
CA ALA A 53 -12.51 11.42 7.53
C ALA A 53 -12.51 11.58 6.01
N LEU A 54 -13.63 11.21 5.34
CA LEU A 54 -13.80 11.31 3.88
C LEU A 54 -13.47 12.71 3.36
N GLU A 55 -13.90 13.76 4.06
CA GLU A 55 -13.66 15.16 3.70
C GLU A 55 -12.18 15.56 3.72
N ARG A 56 -11.32 14.77 4.39
CA ARG A 56 -9.88 15.05 4.53
C ARG A 56 -9.00 14.19 3.64
N ILE A 57 -9.53 13.17 2.96
CA ILE A 57 -8.71 12.20 2.21
C ILE A 57 -7.80 12.92 1.21
N LYS A 58 -8.33 13.85 0.42
CA LYS A 58 -7.54 14.59 -0.58
C LYS A 58 -6.37 15.37 0.04
N GLU A 59 -6.61 16.03 1.17
CA GLU A 59 -5.60 16.83 1.88
C GLU A 59 -4.55 15.93 2.54
N VAL A 60 -4.99 14.90 3.28
CA VAL A 60 -4.11 14.04 4.08
C VAL A 60 -3.14 13.26 3.19
N TYR A 61 -3.62 12.71 2.08
CA TYR A 61 -2.81 11.86 1.20
C TYR A 61 -2.17 12.61 0.03
N GLU A 62 -2.18 13.97 0.05
CA GLU A 62 -1.55 14.77 -1.00
C GLU A 62 -0.06 14.41 -1.16
N GLY A 63 0.37 14.20 -2.41
CA GLY A 63 1.75 13.80 -2.73
C GLY A 63 2.04 12.31 -2.60
N HIS A 64 1.06 11.52 -2.15
CA HIS A 64 1.06 10.06 -2.07
C HIS A 64 -0.06 9.48 -2.94
N GLU A 65 -0.08 8.17 -3.11
CA GLU A 65 -1.13 7.48 -3.84
C GLU A 65 -2.23 7.00 -2.90
N VAL A 66 -3.49 7.18 -3.32
CA VAL A 66 -4.65 6.50 -2.74
C VAL A 66 -5.01 5.33 -3.64
N ALA A 67 -5.25 4.16 -3.03
CA ALA A 67 -5.60 2.93 -3.71
C ALA A 67 -6.79 2.23 -3.01
N VAL A 68 -7.37 1.26 -3.67
CA VAL A 68 -8.55 0.49 -3.24
C VAL A 68 -8.17 -0.53 -2.15
N HIS A 69 -9.01 -0.65 -1.11
CA HIS A 69 -8.94 -1.75 -0.16
C HIS A 69 -10.31 -2.43 0.02
N THR A 70 -11.13 -2.37 -1.01
CA THR A 70 -12.55 -2.74 -1.05
C THR A 70 -13.48 -1.83 -0.23
N LEU A 71 -14.74 -1.81 -0.58
CA LEU A 71 -15.71 -0.90 0.02
C LEU A 71 -15.89 -1.12 1.53
N THR A 72 -15.95 -2.38 1.97
CA THR A 72 -16.26 -2.76 3.36
C THR A 72 -15.36 -3.87 3.94
N HIS A 73 -14.19 -4.09 3.34
CA HIS A 73 -13.14 -4.98 3.83
C HIS A 73 -13.51 -6.48 3.95
N PRO A 74 -14.31 -7.09 3.04
CA PRO A 74 -14.54 -8.52 3.10
C PRO A 74 -13.36 -9.33 2.57
N CYS A 75 -13.21 -10.60 3.00
CA CYS A 75 -12.34 -11.55 2.36
C CYS A 75 -12.94 -11.92 0.98
N LEU A 76 -12.33 -11.45 -0.10
CA LEU A 76 -12.89 -11.59 -1.45
C LEU A 76 -13.04 -13.05 -1.92
N PRO A 77 -12.10 -13.99 -1.64
CA PRO A 77 -12.28 -15.40 -1.98
C PRO A 77 -13.51 -16.08 -1.35
N ASP A 78 -13.97 -15.57 -0.19
CA ASP A 78 -15.16 -16.12 0.50
C ASP A 78 -16.48 -15.67 -0.13
N ILE A 79 -16.45 -14.72 -1.06
CA ILE A 79 -17.63 -14.22 -1.77
C ILE A 79 -17.88 -15.09 -2.98
N ALA A 80 -19.00 -15.79 -2.98
CA ALA A 80 -19.39 -16.67 -4.10
C ALA A 80 -19.95 -15.90 -5.31
N ASP A 81 -20.53 -14.71 -5.09
CA ASP A 81 -21.14 -13.88 -6.14
C ASP A 81 -20.10 -12.93 -6.75
N ASP A 82 -19.74 -13.16 -8.00
CA ASP A 82 -18.79 -12.36 -8.74
C ASP A 82 -19.23 -10.88 -8.86
N ALA A 83 -20.54 -10.62 -8.95
CA ALA A 83 -21.07 -9.26 -9.00
C ALA A 83 -20.82 -8.50 -7.68
N GLU A 84 -20.85 -9.17 -6.54
CA GLU A 84 -20.50 -8.57 -5.25
C GLU A 84 -18.99 -8.28 -5.16
N ILE A 85 -18.13 -9.15 -5.67
CA ILE A 85 -16.67 -8.86 -5.74
C ILE A 85 -16.43 -7.59 -6.57
N ILE A 86 -17.02 -7.52 -7.75
CA ILE A 86 -16.93 -6.33 -8.63
C ILE A 86 -17.43 -5.08 -7.89
N ARG A 87 -18.57 -5.17 -7.22
CA ARG A 87 -19.13 -4.05 -6.45
C ARG A 87 -18.20 -3.58 -5.33
N GLN A 88 -17.61 -4.51 -4.58
CA GLN A 88 -16.68 -4.21 -3.48
C GLN A 88 -15.45 -3.46 -3.97
N VAL A 89 -14.94 -3.80 -5.13
CA VAL A 89 -13.73 -3.19 -5.71
C VAL A 89 -14.07 -1.93 -6.48
N GLU A 90 -14.99 -1.99 -7.44
CA GLU A 90 -15.24 -0.89 -8.37
C GLU A 90 -16.00 0.28 -7.72
N ALA A 91 -16.94 0.02 -6.80
CA ALA A 91 -17.61 1.10 -6.07
C ALA A 91 -16.62 1.84 -5.15
N ASP A 92 -15.70 1.12 -4.50
CA ASP A 92 -14.63 1.74 -3.70
C ASP A 92 -13.71 2.59 -4.58
N ARG A 93 -13.27 2.05 -5.73
CA ARG A 93 -12.43 2.76 -6.71
C ARG A 93 -13.08 4.07 -7.18
N ILE A 94 -14.36 4.02 -7.57
CA ILE A 94 -15.10 5.20 -8.02
C ILE A 94 -15.24 6.23 -6.90
N ASN A 95 -15.60 5.79 -5.69
CA ASN A 95 -15.71 6.68 -4.53
C ASN A 95 -14.38 7.38 -4.24
N LEU A 96 -13.28 6.63 -4.17
CA LEU A 96 -11.95 7.16 -3.91
C LEU A 96 -11.49 8.11 -5.02
N SER A 97 -11.72 7.75 -6.29
CA SER A 97 -11.39 8.62 -7.43
C SER A 97 -12.11 9.98 -7.36
N ASN A 98 -13.38 9.98 -6.98
CA ASN A 98 -14.14 11.21 -6.78
C ASN A 98 -13.61 12.06 -5.61
N LEU A 99 -13.13 11.43 -4.54
CA LEU A 99 -12.59 12.13 -3.37
C LEU A 99 -11.23 12.77 -3.64
N VAL A 100 -10.34 12.06 -4.33
CA VAL A 100 -8.98 12.55 -4.61
C VAL A 100 -8.89 13.42 -5.87
N GLY A 101 -9.81 13.23 -6.82
CA GLY A 101 -9.87 14.01 -8.06
C GLY A 101 -8.97 13.48 -9.18
N TYR A 102 -8.53 12.23 -9.08
CA TYR A 102 -7.81 11.51 -10.14
C TYR A 102 -8.28 10.05 -10.19
N GLU A 103 -7.98 9.34 -11.27
CA GLU A 103 -8.33 7.94 -11.42
C GLU A 103 -7.47 7.04 -10.52
N VAL A 104 -8.12 6.37 -9.56
CA VAL A 104 -7.51 5.37 -8.71
C VAL A 104 -7.44 4.06 -9.48
N VAL A 105 -6.25 3.45 -9.55
CA VAL A 105 -6.00 2.23 -10.33
C VAL A 105 -5.32 1.12 -9.51
N GLY A 106 -4.82 1.44 -8.34
CA GLY A 106 -4.17 0.50 -7.44
C GLY A 106 -5.12 -0.17 -6.45
N MET A 107 -4.73 -1.35 -5.96
CA MET A 107 -5.47 -2.08 -4.95
C MET A 107 -4.54 -2.86 -4.03
N ALA A 108 -4.97 -3.08 -2.77
CA ALA A 108 -4.48 -4.15 -1.91
C ALA A 108 -5.65 -5.06 -1.49
N TYR A 109 -5.42 -6.39 -1.50
CA TYR A 109 -6.41 -7.34 -1.02
C TYR A 109 -6.64 -7.19 0.49
N PRO A 110 -7.91 -7.07 0.95
CA PRO A 110 -8.22 -6.99 2.37
C PRO A 110 -8.14 -8.36 3.05
N SER A 111 -8.14 -8.34 4.38
CA SER A 111 -8.11 -9.52 5.25
C SER A 111 -6.76 -10.25 5.29
N GLY A 112 -6.58 -11.08 6.32
CA GLY A 112 -5.44 -11.97 6.48
C GLY A 112 -5.69 -13.36 5.88
N GLY A 113 -4.70 -14.24 6.01
CA GLY A 113 -4.81 -15.61 5.52
C GLY A 113 -4.84 -15.70 3.99
N ILE A 114 -5.72 -16.57 3.44
CA ILE A 114 -5.92 -16.69 1.99
C ILE A 114 -6.90 -15.62 1.55
N ASN A 115 -6.38 -14.42 1.25
CA ASN A 115 -7.19 -13.25 0.90
C ASN A 115 -7.27 -12.96 -0.60
N ASN A 116 -6.66 -13.79 -1.43
CA ASN A 116 -6.65 -13.67 -2.88
C ASN A 116 -6.53 -15.04 -3.54
N ASP A 117 -7.07 -15.20 -4.73
CA ASP A 117 -6.91 -16.37 -5.59
C ASP A 117 -6.98 -15.96 -7.07
N ASP A 118 -6.80 -16.93 -7.98
CA ASP A 118 -6.81 -16.68 -9.41
C ASP A 118 -8.18 -16.23 -9.91
N ARG A 119 -9.29 -16.78 -9.36
CA ARG A 119 -10.66 -16.38 -9.71
C ARG A 119 -10.89 -14.90 -9.41
N VAL A 120 -10.58 -14.47 -8.19
CA VAL A 120 -10.75 -13.08 -7.76
C VAL A 120 -9.86 -12.15 -8.58
N ALA A 121 -8.61 -12.52 -8.84
CA ALA A 121 -7.70 -11.72 -9.65
C ALA A 121 -8.20 -11.53 -11.09
N GLU A 122 -8.73 -12.58 -11.72
CA GLU A 122 -9.33 -12.51 -13.06
C GLU A 122 -10.62 -11.67 -13.08
N ILE A 123 -11.47 -11.76 -12.05
CA ILE A 123 -12.66 -10.92 -11.93
C ILE A 123 -12.27 -9.44 -11.87
N ILE A 124 -11.31 -9.09 -11.01
CA ILE A 124 -10.82 -7.71 -10.85
C ILE A 124 -10.25 -7.20 -12.18
N LYS A 125 -9.35 -7.97 -12.79
CA LYS A 125 -8.70 -7.62 -14.06
C LYS A 125 -9.68 -7.33 -15.19
N ASN A 126 -10.72 -8.15 -15.31
CA ASN A 126 -11.62 -8.09 -16.47
C ASN A 126 -12.82 -7.18 -16.27
N ASN A 127 -13.14 -6.78 -15.03
CA ASN A 127 -14.42 -6.10 -14.73
C ASN A 127 -14.27 -4.80 -13.92
N THR A 128 -13.04 -4.38 -13.61
CA THR A 128 -12.81 -3.15 -12.83
C THR A 128 -11.73 -2.28 -13.50
N GLY A 129 -11.60 -1.04 -13.04
CA GLY A 129 -10.51 -0.15 -13.47
C GLY A 129 -9.22 -0.31 -12.67
N VAL A 130 -9.06 -1.39 -11.90
CA VAL A 130 -7.82 -1.70 -11.18
C VAL A 130 -6.78 -2.25 -12.16
N GLU A 131 -5.55 -1.76 -12.09
CA GLU A 131 -4.43 -2.17 -12.95
C GLU A 131 -3.36 -2.99 -12.22
N TYR A 132 -3.31 -2.91 -10.87
CA TYR A 132 -2.47 -3.77 -10.03
C TYR A 132 -3.11 -4.03 -8.67
N SER A 133 -2.75 -5.18 -8.04
CA SER A 133 -3.24 -5.55 -6.71
C SER A 133 -2.13 -6.20 -5.88
N ARG A 134 -1.90 -5.68 -4.66
CA ARG A 134 -0.93 -6.22 -3.71
C ARG A 134 -1.56 -7.31 -2.84
N THR A 135 -0.83 -8.40 -2.65
CA THR A 135 -1.13 -9.46 -1.67
C THR A 135 -0.45 -9.17 -0.31
N ILE A 136 -0.53 -10.12 0.63
CA ILE A 136 0.18 -10.08 1.92
C ILE A 136 1.32 -11.11 2.01
N THR A 137 1.64 -11.80 0.92
CA THR A 137 2.66 -12.85 0.90
C THR A 137 4.06 -12.23 0.84
N THR A 138 4.83 -12.34 1.92
CA THR A 138 6.21 -11.86 1.99
C THR A 138 7.14 -12.70 1.12
N THR A 139 7.89 -12.08 0.20
CA THR A 139 8.80 -12.77 -0.72
C THR A 139 10.24 -12.78 -0.24
N ARG A 140 10.67 -11.79 0.51
CA ARG A 140 12.08 -11.51 0.84
C ARG A 140 12.97 -11.34 -0.41
N SER A 141 12.37 -11.07 -1.56
CA SER A 141 13.06 -10.85 -2.84
C SER A 141 12.81 -9.43 -3.34
N PHE A 142 13.80 -8.88 -4.03
CA PHE A 142 13.70 -7.60 -4.73
C PHE A 142 13.36 -7.79 -6.22
N ASP A 143 13.17 -9.02 -6.67
CA ASP A 143 12.87 -9.32 -8.06
C ASP A 143 11.46 -8.84 -8.46
N ILE A 144 11.35 -8.30 -9.67
CA ILE A 144 10.06 -7.91 -10.24
C ILE A 144 9.24 -9.17 -10.55
N GLN A 145 7.95 -9.13 -10.22
CA GLN A 145 6.99 -10.18 -10.52
C GLN A 145 6.15 -9.77 -11.74
N GLU A 146 5.79 -10.75 -12.56
CA GLU A 146 5.00 -10.51 -13.78
C GLU A 146 3.50 -10.32 -13.50
N ASN A 147 2.99 -10.97 -12.44
CA ASN A 147 1.56 -10.91 -12.11
C ASN A 147 1.22 -9.66 -11.28
N LEU A 148 0.86 -8.59 -11.96
CA LEU A 148 0.47 -7.33 -11.31
C LEU A 148 -0.80 -7.44 -10.48
N TYR A 149 -1.71 -8.38 -10.80
CA TYR A 149 -2.97 -8.57 -10.05
C TYR A 149 -2.82 -9.44 -8.80
N ARG A 150 -1.64 -10.01 -8.56
CA ARG A 150 -1.27 -10.74 -7.34
C ARG A 150 0.18 -10.45 -6.98
N PHE A 151 0.54 -9.17 -6.94
CA PHE A 151 1.90 -8.72 -6.64
C PHE A 151 2.21 -8.89 -5.15
N ASN A 152 3.25 -9.66 -4.84
CA ASN A 152 3.65 -9.98 -3.48
C ASN A 152 4.68 -8.95 -2.96
N PRO A 153 4.51 -8.40 -1.74
CA PRO A 153 5.47 -7.48 -1.16
C PRO A 153 6.76 -8.18 -0.75
N THR A 154 7.84 -7.41 -0.63
CA THR A 154 9.13 -7.92 -0.15
C THR A 154 9.10 -8.22 1.34
N SER A 155 8.56 -7.30 2.15
CA SER A 155 8.59 -7.40 3.62
C SER A 155 7.38 -6.74 4.27
N TYR A 156 7.02 -7.26 5.46
CA TYR A 156 6.07 -6.64 6.38
C TYR A 156 6.80 -5.71 7.35
N HIS A 157 6.24 -4.56 7.62
CA HIS A 157 6.93 -3.49 8.34
C HIS A 157 7.21 -3.76 9.83
N LEU A 158 6.46 -4.68 10.47
CA LEU A 158 6.70 -5.05 11.88
C LEU A 158 7.87 -6.02 12.07
N ASP A 159 8.33 -6.66 11.03
CA ASP A 159 9.51 -7.53 11.09
C ASP A 159 10.79 -6.68 11.10
N PHE A 160 10.94 -5.80 12.10
CA PHE A 160 11.98 -4.76 12.14
C PHE A 160 13.40 -5.27 11.96
N GLU A 161 13.73 -6.44 12.50
CA GLU A 161 15.08 -7.02 12.34
C GLU A 161 15.33 -7.41 10.89
N GLU A 162 14.38 -8.11 10.26
CA GLU A 162 14.43 -8.49 8.85
C GLU A 162 14.38 -7.25 7.95
N LEU A 163 13.52 -6.28 8.27
CA LEU A 163 13.37 -5.03 7.52
C LEU A 163 14.67 -4.24 7.49
N MET A 164 15.38 -4.12 8.62
CA MET A 164 16.67 -3.47 8.72
C MET A 164 17.76 -4.22 7.95
N GLN A 165 17.76 -5.56 7.98
CA GLN A 165 18.69 -6.38 7.21
C GLN A 165 18.46 -6.21 5.71
N LEU A 166 17.24 -6.40 5.23
CA LEU A 166 16.88 -6.21 3.82
C LEU A 166 17.15 -4.78 3.35
N GLY A 167 16.92 -3.78 4.21
CA GLY A 167 17.24 -2.38 3.92
C GLY A 167 18.73 -2.17 3.64
N LYS A 168 19.61 -2.74 4.45
CA LYS A 168 21.08 -2.69 4.24
C LYS A 168 21.47 -3.38 2.94
N GLU A 169 20.96 -4.59 2.73
CA GLU A 169 21.20 -5.36 1.50
C GLU A 169 20.75 -4.59 0.25
N PHE A 170 19.56 -3.96 0.29
CA PHE A 170 19.03 -3.20 -0.84
C PHE A 170 19.84 -1.94 -1.13
N VAL A 171 20.29 -1.21 -0.10
CA VAL A 171 21.13 -0.02 -0.26
C VAL A 171 22.46 -0.38 -0.92
N GLU A 172 23.09 -1.48 -0.49
CA GLU A 172 24.38 -1.94 -0.98
C GLU A 172 24.30 -2.67 -2.35
N LEU A 173 23.10 -3.12 -2.72
CA LEU A 173 22.87 -3.89 -3.94
C LEU A 173 23.33 -3.12 -5.18
N LYS A 174 24.20 -3.74 -5.98
CA LYS A 174 24.53 -3.32 -7.35
C LYS A 174 23.83 -4.24 -8.34
N THR A 175 23.08 -3.67 -9.24
CA THR A 175 22.27 -4.44 -10.18
C THR A 175 22.16 -3.76 -11.55
N GLU A 176 22.16 -4.56 -12.60
CA GLU A 176 21.85 -4.12 -13.97
C GLU A 176 20.38 -4.41 -14.34
N THR A 177 19.68 -5.18 -13.52
CA THR A 177 18.27 -5.49 -13.70
C THR A 177 17.41 -4.73 -12.70
N PRO A 178 16.17 -4.35 -13.06
CA PRO A 178 15.27 -3.64 -12.15
C PRO A 178 14.99 -4.43 -10.87
N LYS A 179 15.00 -3.75 -9.72
CA LYS A 179 14.72 -4.32 -8.40
C LYS A 179 13.75 -3.42 -7.64
N ILE A 180 12.83 -4.03 -6.92
CA ILE A 180 11.82 -3.33 -6.11
C ILE A 180 11.93 -3.80 -4.66
N PHE A 181 12.07 -2.85 -3.73
CA PHE A 181 11.84 -3.10 -2.32
C PHE A 181 10.44 -2.60 -1.96
N TYR A 182 9.51 -3.52 -1.80
CA TYR A 182 8.11 -3.27 -1.57
C TYR A 182 7.73 -3.63 -0.12
N ILE A 183 7.44 -2.63 0.69
CA ILE A 183 7.15 -2.79 2.12
C ILE A 183 5.66 -2.50 2.36
N TRP A 184 5.02 -3.30 3.22
CA TRP A 184 3.62 -3.09 3.54
C TRP A 184 3.34 -3.19 5.04
N GLY A 185 2.19 -2.68 5.48
CA GLY A 185 1.72 -2.75 6.86
C GLY A 185 0.50 -1.88 7.11
N HIS A 186 0.21 -1.66 8.40
CA HIS A 186 -0.85 -0.77 8.87
C HIS A 186 -0.24 0.26 9.81
N SER A 187 -0.53 1.54 9.61
CA SER A 187 0.10 2.60 10.42
C SER A 187 -0.27 2.54 11.91
N TYR A 188 -1.47 2.05 12.24
CA TYR A 188 -1.90 1.91 13.64
C TYR A 188 -1.06 0.90 14.43
N GLU A 189 -0.42 -0.05 13.77
CA GLU A 189 0.44 -1.05 14.42
C GLU A 189 1.68 -0.41 15.06
N MET A 190 2.05 0.79 14.62
CA MET A 190 3.15 1.56 15.24
C MET A 190 2.84 2.03 16.66
N ASP A 191 1.57 2.00 17.07
CA ASP A 191 1.15 2.34 18.42
C ASP A 191 1.09 1.11 19.36
N PHE A 192 1.41 -0.11 18.86
CA PHE A 192 1.42 -1.33 19.68
C PHE A 192 2.52 -1.34 20.74
N GLU A 193 3.69 -0.78 20.40
CA GLU A 193 4.81 -0.68 21.33
C GLU A 193 5.42 0.73 21.29
N ALA A 194 5.97 1.15 22.40
CA ALA A 194 6.45 2.53 22.59
C ALA A 194 7.64 2.90 21.65
N ASP A 195 8.39 1.92 21.16
CA ASP A 195 9.58 2.11 20.34
C ASP A 195 9.35 1.86 18.84
N TYR A 196 8.15 1.41 18.41
CA TYR A 196 7.90 1.07 17.00
C TYR A 196 8.05 2.25 16.06
N TRP A 197 7.53 3.42 16.42
CA TRP A 197 7.76 4.64 15.64
C TRP A 197 9.23 5.03 15.52
N VAL A 198 10.02 4.80 16.57
CA VAL A 198 11.46 5.06 16.55
C VAL A 198 12.17 4.09 15.61
N LYS A 199 11.88 2.80 15.73
CA LYS A 199 12.45 1.76 14.86
C LYS A 199 12.12 2.01 13.38
N LEU A 200 10.87 2.37 13.09
CA LEU A 200 10.44 2.70 11.72
C LEU A 200 11.18 3.93 11.20
N GLU A 201 11.34 4.96 12.01
CA GLU A 201 12.10 6.16 11.61
C GLU A 201 13.60 5.87 11.41
N GLU A 202 14.19 4.97 12.18
CA GLU A 202 15.57 4.50 11.96
C GLU A 202 15.72 3.78 10.63
N PHE A 203 14.73 2.96 10.28
CA PHE A 203 14.70 2.33 8.96
C PHE A 203 14.59 3.38 7.84
N PHE A 204 13.74 4.41 7.96
CA PHE A 204 13.64 5.48 6.97
C PHE A 204 14.96 6.25 6.80
N LYS A 205 15.69 6.51 7.88
CA LYS A 205 17.04 7.10 7.82
C LYS A 205 18.02 6.23 7.02
N LEU A 206 17.96 4.91 7.21
CA LEU A 206 18.83 3.97 6.50
C LEU A 206 18.63 4.01 5.00
N ILE A 207 17.34 3.96 4.56
CA ILE A 207 17.00 3.74 3.15
C ILE A 207 16.82 5.02 2.33
N SER A 208 16.63 6.19 2.98
CA SER A 208 16.37 7.46 2.29
C SER A 208 17.63 8.11 1.72
N ASN A 209 17.44 9.07 0.79
CA ASN A 209 18.50 9.90 0.21
C ASN A 209 19.63 9.07 -0.45
N LYS A 210 19.27 8.04 -1.22
CA LYS A 210 20.20 7.26 -2.04
C LYS A 210 19.99 7.65 -3.51
N ASP A 211 21.04 8.12 -4.17
CA ASP A 211 20.99 8.64 -5.55
C ASP A 211 20.62 7.56 -6.57
N ASP A 212 20.82 6.28 -6.24
CA ASP A 212 20.58 5.13 -7.10
C ASP A 212 19.26 4.40 -6.78
N ILE A 213 18.38 4.99 -5.94
CA ILE A 213 17.07 4.45 -5.59
C ILE A 213 15.97 5.43 -6.01
N PHE A 214 15.03 4.98 -6.82
CA PHE A 214 13.80 5.70 -7.12
C PHE A 214 12.77 5.48 -5.99
N TYR A 215 12.32 6.57 -5.37
CA TYR A 215 11.28 6.54 -4.33
C TYR A 215 9.94 6.90 -4.97
N GLY A 216 9.08 5.91 -5.17
CA GLY A 216 7.80 6.07 -5.85
C GLY A 216 6.64 5.48 -5.08
N THR A 217 5.43 5.86 -5.49
CA THR A 217 4.20 5.15 -5.11
C THR A 217 4.15 3.80 -5.83
N ASN A 218 3.24 2.92 -5.44
CA ASN A 218 3.09 1.62 -6.11
C ASN A 218 2.80 1.81 -7.61
N LYS A 219 1.91 2.75 -7.96
CA LYS A 219 1.59 3.10 -9.34
C LYS A 219 2.82 3.56 -10.13
N GLU A 220 3.59 4.49 -9.58
CA GLU A 220 4.79 5.04 -10.24
C GLU A 220 5.88 3.98 -10.51
N ILE A 221 5.87 2.89 -9.74
CA ILE A 221 6.88 1.82 -9.85
C ILE A 221 6.38 0.64 -10.68
N LEU A 222 5.09 0.31 -10.61
CA LEU A 222 4.54 -0.89 -11.23
C LEU A 222 3.98 -0.65 -12.64
N LEU A 223 3.55 0.58 -12.95
CA LEU A 223 2.94 0.98 -14.22
C LEU A 223 3.80 1.98 -14.98
#